data_20a0805b02a887f79afcc3d690c95b6c
#
_entry.id   20a0805b02a887f79afcc3d690c95b6c
#
_cell.length_a   1.000
_cell.length_b   1.000
_cell.length_c   1.000
_cell.angle_alpha   90.00
_cell.angle_beta   90.00
_cell.angle_gamma   90.00
#
_symmetry.space_group_name_H-M   'P 1'
#
loop_
_entity.id
_entity.type
_entity.pdbx_description
1 polymer ?
#
loop_
_entity_poly.entity_id
_entity_poly.type
_entity_poly.pdbx_seq_one_letter_code
_entity_poly.pdbx_strand_id
1 'polypeptide(L)'
;MFRRLILAAVAALAVIIGLAVPASAGYHYGFPGEDTQWRAVTYAGGPISSRSTPAEARDNHGDILHAWRGADNDGVWISLNNGPAYPLPTPTGYVQTYAAPVMIWTDDGSRGNFRVFHTGTDGHLYQQRIQLTTSYQLPATLPSPTKIPNDARTSDDLSIAAAALPNNSYMLGWNSQTSNDIWTMYYDGGSSAFATPAIVPNATSYKAPALAAQVNDGNAPWNQVVLAFTGTDNNVYMTRQRYGFGGWTSPQDVGWSRLAPSVTLSGTGYGAVLYADLDNGLMATRILRNGDSSEYYEENAYAWTGSAPLAVTNGGALYYVINGAGSGLSGLLWKFATDFATLPTPPAPQW
;
A
#
# COMPACT_ATOMS: atom_id res chain seq x y z
N MET A 1 45.23 15.86 -40.73
CA MET A 1 44.82 16.27 -39.34
C MET A 1 43.36 16.01 -39.07
N PHE A 2 42.44 16.20 -39.98
CA PHE A 2 40.96 16.00 -39.81
C PHE A 2 40.51 14.58 -39.51
N ARG A 3 41.12 13.54 -40.03
CA ARG A 3 40.71 12.14 -39.79
C ARG A 3 41.00 11.63 -38.35
N ARG A 4 41.95 12.19 -37.64
CA ARG A 4 42.27 11.82 -36.27
C ARG A 4 41.33 12.47 -35.25
N LEU A 5 40.76 13.64 -35.57
CA LEU A 5 39.78 14.32 -34.75
C LEU A 5 38.39 13.64 -34.78
N ILE A 6 38.01 13.07 -35.95
CA ILE A 6 36.74 12.35 -36.10
C ILE A 6 36.78 11.03 -35.30
N LEU A 7 37.91 10.31 -35.30
CA LEU A 7 38.06 9.08 -34.48
C LEU A 7 38.02 9.33 -32.97
N ALA A 8 38.61 10.44 -32.51
CA ALA A 8 38.57 10.81 -31.13
C ALA A 8 37.14 11.24 -30.67
N ALA A 9 36.38 11.94 -31.52
CA ALA A 9 35.01 12.31 -31.22
C ALA A 9 34.04 11.11 -31.23
N VAL A 10 34.25 10.12 -32.11
CA VAL A 10 33.45 8.89 -32.10
C VAL A 10 33.77 8.00 -30.92
N ALA A 11 35.05 7.94 -30.50
CA ALA A 11 35.43 7.19 -29.28
C ALA A 11 34.92 7.86 -28.00
N ALA A 12 34.92 9.20 -27.94
CA ALA A 12 34.36 9.93 -26.78
C ALA A 12 32.82 9.79 -26.74
N LEU A 13 32.13 9.79 -27.88
CA LEU A 13 30.69 9.57 -27.94
C LEU A 13 30.31 8.13 -27.56
N ALA A 14 31.12 7.13 -27.94
CA ALA A 14 30.92 5.74 -27.55
C ALA A 14 31.13 5.51 -26.03
N VAL A 15 32.04 6.26 -25.41
CA VAL A 15 32.24 6.22 -23.96
C VAL A 15 31.12 6.93 -23.18
N ILE A 16 30.51 7.97 -23.74
CA ILE A 16 29.37 8.68 -23.12
C ILE A 16 28.07 7.86 -23.25
N ILE A 17 27.91 7.08 -24.34
CA ILE A 17 26.75 6.20 -24.52
C ILE A 17 26.91 4.88 -23.73
N GLY A 18 28.14 4.53 -23.32
CA GLY A 18 28.43 3.33 -22.51
C GLY A 18 28.27 3.51 -21.01
N LEU A 19 27.98 4.74 -20.52
CA LEU A 19 27.89 5.04 -19.09
C LEU A 19 26.48 5.48 -18.70
N ALA A 20 25.49 4.73 -18.98
CA ALA A 20 24.20 4.62 -18.27
C ALA A 20 23.22 3.87 -19.17
N VAL A 21 23.45 2.61 -19.40
CA VAL A 21 22.31 1.72 -19.51
C VAL A 21 21.91 1.51 -18.05
N PRO A 22 20.81 2.09 -17.54
CA PRO A 22 20.24 1.54 -16.31
C PRO A 22 20.11 0.05 -16.58
N ALA A 23 20.56 -0.79 -15.66
CA ALA A 23 20.29 -2.21 -15.75
C ALA A 23 18.81 -2.29 -16.13
N SER A 24 18.51 -2.74 -17.34
CA SER A 24 17.15 -2.74 -17.85
C SER A 24 16.35 -3.56 -16.85
N ALA A 25 15.49 -2.90 -16.08
CA ALA A 25 14.53 -3.60 -15.28
C ALA A 25 13.85 -4.57 -16.24
N GLY A 26 13.96 -5.87 -15.97
CA GLY A 26 13.38 -6.88 -16.84
C GLY A 26 11.90 -6.62 -16.94
N TYR A 27 11.34 -6.53 -18.14
CA TYR A 27 9.90 -6.48 -18.34
C TYR A 27 9.38 -7.90 -18.48
N HIS A 28 8.38 -8.27 -17.72
CA HIS A 28 7.80 -9.60 -17.70
C HIS A 28 6.28 -9.51 -17.87
N TYR A 29 5.70 -10.53 -18.48
CA TYR A 29 4.26 -10.67 -18.57
C TYR A 29 3.77 -11.64 -17.50
N GLY A 30 3.27 -11.11 -16.39
CA GLY A 30 2.87 -11.85 -15.19
C GLY A 30 4.03 -12.34 -14.32
N PHE A 31 3.76 -12.56 -13.06
CA PHE A 31 4.69 -13.20 -12.15
C PHE A 31 4.79 -14.70 -12.43
N PRO A 32 5.94 -15.35 -12.16
CA PRO A 32 6.02 -16.81 -12.21
C PRO A 32 4.98 -17.48 -11.31
N GLY A 33 4.14 -18.35 -11.90
CA GLY A 33 3.09 -19.06 -11.16
C GLY A 33 1.81 -18.25 -10.90
N GLU A 34 1.67 -17.07 -11.50
CA GLU A 34 0.49 -16.23 -11.38
C GLU A 34 -0.79 -16.94 -11.86
N ASP A 35 -1.87 -16.83 -11.07
CA ASP A 35 -3.20 -17.33 -11.48
C ASP A 35 -3.68 -16.60 -12.74
N THR A 36 -4.33 -17.33 -13.63
CA THR A 36 -4.95 -16.77 -14.84
C THR A 36 -6.38 -16.31 -14.61
N GLN A 37 -6.97 -16.64 -13.47
CA GLN A 37 -8.39 -16.37 -13.18
C GLN A 37 -8.55 -15.47 -11.95
N TRP A 38 -9.41 -14.48 -12.08
CA TRP A 38 -9.89 -13.65 -11.00
C TRP A 38 -11.04 -14.33 -10.25
N ARG A 39 -11.09 -14.14 -8.93
CA ARG A 39 -12.11 -14.69 -8.04
C ARG A 39 -12.83 -13.55 -7.32
N ALA A 40 -14.15 -13.66 -7.15
CA ALA A 40 -14.90 -12.66 -6.41
C ALA A 40 -14.51 -12.61 -4.93
N VAL A 41 -14.39 -11.42 -4.37
CA VAL A 41 -14.31 -11.21 -2.92
C VAL A 41 -15.73 -11.31 -2.36
N THR A 42 -15.95 -12.25 -1.44
CA THR A 42 -17.26 -12.54 -0.87
C THR A 42 -17.21 -12.49 0.66
N TYR A 43 -18.37 -12.29 1.27
CA TYR A 43 -18.61 -12.46 2.70
C TYR A 43 -19.88 -13.30 2.91
N ALA A 44 -20.23 -13.66 4.14
CA ALA A 44 -21.40 -14.50 4.42
C ALA A 44 -22.75 -13.99 3.85
N GLY A 45 -22.87 -12.70 3.57
CA GLY A 45 -24.02 -12.05 2.93
C GLY A 45 -23.97 -11.98 1.40
N GLY A 46 -22.90 -12.50 0.77
CA GLY A 46 -22.71 -12.45 -0.68
C GLY A 46 -21.51 -11.58 -1.13
N PRO A 47 -21.49 -11.11 -2.39
CA PRO A 47 -20.43 -10.26 -2.89
C PRO A 47 -20.37 -8.91 -2.16
N ILE A 48 -19.17 -8.39 -1.92
CA ILE A 48 -18.97 -7.05 -1.39
C ILE A 48 -19.32 -6.02 -2.47
N SER A 49 -20.28 -5.13 -2.15
CA SER A 49 -20.56 -3.96 -2.98
C SER A 49 -19.82 -2.76 -2.40
N SER A 50 -18.82 -2.27 -3.11
CA SER A 50 -17.98 -1.16 -2.67
C SER A 50 -17.67 -0.19 -3.82
N ARG A 51 -17.51 1.10 -3.48
CA ARG A 51 -17.06 2.14 -4.42
C ARG A 51 -15.54 2.21 -4.55
N SER A 52 -14.82 1.53 -3.68
CA SER A 52 -13.35 1.52 -3.64
C SER A 52 -12.84 0.11 -3.39
N THR A 53 -11.57 -0.12 -3.63
CA THR A 53 -10.92 -1.37 -3.21
C THR A 53 -10.99 -1.48 -1.68
N PRO A 54 -11.36 -2.64 -1.11
CA PRO A 54 -11.42 -2.84 0.33
C PRO A 54 -10.01 -2.87 0.92
N ALA A 55 -9.91 -2.54 2.21
CA ALA A 55 -8.73 -2.81 3.01
C ALA A 55 -8.85 -4.19 3.68
N GLU A 56 -7.72 -4.82 3.88
CA GLU A 56 -7.60 -6.10 4.57
C GLU A 56 -6.41 -6.09 5.50
N ALA A 57 -6.57 -6.65 6.70
CA ALA A 57 -5.47 -6.96 7.59
C ALA A 57 -5.66 -8.33 8.21
N ARG A 58 -4.55 -9.02 8.44
CA ARG A 58 -4.51 -10.33 9.07
C ARG A 58 -3.69 -10.28 10.33
N ASP A 59 -4.17 -10.91 11.39
CA ASP A 59 -3.42 -11.08 12.62
C ASP A 59 -2.49 -12.31 12.58
N ASN A 60 -1.67 -12.47 13.62
CA ASN A 60 -0.74 -13.60 13.74
C ASN A 60 -1.43 -14.94 14.06
N HIS A 61 -2.74 -14.97 14.28
CA HIS A 61 -3.55 -16.18 14.51
C HIS A 61 -4.31 -16.61 13.26
N GLY A 62 -4.26 -15.79 12.21
CA GLY A 62 -4.92 -16.06 10.94
C GLY A 62 -6.29 -15.43 10.80
N ASP A 63 -6.76 -14.68 11.79
CA ASP A 63 -7.99 -13.92 11.66
C ASP A 63 -7.82 -12.76 10.68
N ILE A 64 -8.78 -12.60 9.77
CA ILE A 64 -8.77 -11.59 8.71
C ILE A 64 -9.92 -10.64 8.94
N LEU A 65 -9.60 -9.36 9.09
CA LEU A 65 -10.59 -8.29 9.09
C LEU A 65 -10.56 -7.56 7.76
N HIS A 66 -11.73 -7.42 7.14
CA HIS A 66 -11.95 -6.62 5.94
C HIS A 66 -12.64 -5.32 6.31
N ALA A 67 -12.29 -4.22 5.61
CA ALA A 67 -13.01 -2.95 5.71
C ALA A 67 -13.23 -2.37 4.32
N TRP A 68 -14.43 -1.80 4.06
CA TRP A 68 -14.75 -1.19 2.78
C TRP A 68 -15.73 -0.03 2.94
N ARG A 69 -15.75 0.84 1.96
CA ARG A 69 -16.76 1.88 1.80
C ARG A 69 -17.96 1.29 1.07
N GLY A 70 -19.13 1.34 1.69
CA GLY A 70 -20.38 0.87 1.08
C GLY A 70 -20.73 1.63 -0.21
N ALA A 71 -21.27 0.91 -1.20
CA ALA A 71 -21.61 1.51 -2.49
C ALA A 71 -22.78 2.50 -2.40
N ASP A 72 -23.72 2.27 -1.49
CA ASP A 72 -25.00 2.98 -1.46
C ASP A 72 -25.04 4.11 -0.43
N ASN A 73 -24.21 4.06 0.62
CA ASN A 73 -24.38 4.94 1.78
C ASN A 73 -23.10 5.60 2.29
N ASP A 74 -21.97 5.44 1.60
CA ASP A 74 -20.65 5.95 2.00
C ASP A 74 -20.20 5.53 3.42
N GLY A 75 -20.89 4.56 4.02
CA GLY A 75 -20.58 4.01 5.32
C GLY A 75 -19.34 3.13 5.28
N VAL A 76 -18.56 3.13 6.35
CA VAL A 76 -17.47 2.16 6.51
C VAL A 76 -18.05 0.88 7.12
N TRP A 77 -17.84 -0.22 6.43
CA TRP A 77 -18.27 -1.56 6.82
C TRP A 77 -17.07 -2.43 7.13
N ILE A 78 -17.24 -3.37 8.05
CA ILE A 78 -16.24 -4.40 8.37
C ILE A 78 -16.84 -5.79 8.37
N SER A 79 -16.01 -6.79 8.08
CA SER A 79 -16.35 -8.21 8.20
C SER A 79 -15.13 -8.99 8.71
N LEU A 80 -15.35 -9.86 9.69
CA LEU A 80 -14.33 -10.74 10.24
C LEU A 80 -14.44 -12.12 9.60
N ASN A 81 -13.32 -12.65 9.06
CA ASN A 81 -13.24 -14.00 8.50
C ASN A 81 -14.34 -14.31 7.46
N ASN A 82 -14.67 -13.35 6.62
CA ASN A 82 -15.78 -13.41 5.67
C ASN A 82 -17.17 -13.67 6.32
N GLY A 83 -17.30 -13.37 7.61
CA GLY A 83 -18.55 -13.43 8.35
C GLY A 83 -19.51 -12.28 8.00
N PRO A 84 -20.55 -12.03 8.81
CA PRO A 84 -21.47 -10.93 8.60
C PRO A 84 -20.78 -9.57 8.55
N ALA A 85 -21.34 -8.66 7.76
CA ALA A 85 -20.88 -7.28 7.66
C ALA A 85 -21.54 -6.40 8.73
N TYR A 86 -20.77 -5.52 9.34
CA TYR A 86 -21.20 -4.56 10.35
C TYR A 86 -20.74 -3.16 9.98
N PRO A 87 -21.62 -2.13 10.08
CA PRO A 87 -21.19 -0.75 9.91
C PRO A 87 -20.35 -0.32 11.12
N LEU A 88 -19.29 0.45 10.89
CA LEU A 88 -18.55 1.08 11.98
C LEU A 88 -19.38 2.18 12.64
N PRO A 89 -19.60 2.13 13.96
CA PRO A 89 -20.47 3.08 14.64
C PRO A 89 -19.78 4.43 14.89
N THR A 90 -20.60 5.46 15.01
CA THR A 90 -20.31 6.73 15.69
C THR A 90 -21.29 6.93 16.82
N PRO A 91 -21.11 7.92 17.71
CA PRO A 91 -22.09 8.21 18.77
C PRO A 91 -23.51 8.52 18.26
N THR A 92 -23.63 8.98 17.01
CA THR A 92 -24.91 9.42 16.43
C THR A 92 -25.34 8.62 15.20
N GLY A 93 -24.63 7.52 14.86
CA GLY A 93 -24.94 6.73 13.68
C GLY A 93 -23.78 5.81 13.28
N TYR A 94 -23.28 5.94 12.06
CA TYR A 94 -22.15 5.17 11.54
C TYR A 94 -21.15 6.07 10.82
N VAL A 95 -19.90 5.58 10.74
CA VAL A 95 -18.79 6.28 10.07
C VAL A 95 -19.11 6.47 8.60
N GLN A 96 -18.95 7.69 8.10
CA GLN A 96 -19.04 8.03 6.69
C GLN A 96 -17.70 8.51 6.16
N THR A 97 -17.37 8.14 4.94
CA THR A 97 -16.15 8.55 4.23
C THR A 97 -16.41 8.60 2.72
N TYR A 98 -15.73 9.52 2.03
CA TYR A 98 -15.69 9.52 0.56
C TYR A 98 -14.45 8.82 0.02
N ALA A 99 -13.51 8.45 0.91
CA ALA A 99 -12.28 7.75 0.60
C ALA A 99 -12.36 6.25 0.91
N ALA A 100 -11.43 5.45 0.39
CA ALA A 100 -11.25 4.07 0.82
C ALA A 100 -10.74 4.04 2.26
N PRO A 101 -11.29 3.20 3.15
CA PRO A 101 -10.68 2.95 4.44
C PRO A 101 -9.36 2.21 4.28
N VAL A 102 -8.48 2.33 5.27
CA VAL A 102 -7.22 1.59 5.34
C VAL A 102 -7.15 0.85 6.66
N MET A 103 -6.53 -0.31 6.65
CA MET A 103 -6.46 -1.14 7.83
C MET A 103 -5.09 -1.76 8.00
N ILE A 104 -4.68 -1.87 9.26
CA ILE A 104 -3.50 -2.62 9.67
C ILE A 104 -3.84 -3.48 10.89
N TRP A 105 -3.06 -4.52 11.08
CA TRP A 105 -2.98 -5.22 12.35
C TRP A 105 -1.71 -4.77 13.08
N THR A 106 -1.80 -4.51 14.38
CA THR A 106 -0.65 -4.17 15.22
C THR A 106 -0.53 -5.17 16.37
N ASP A 107 0.70 -5.67 16.59
CA ASP A 107 0.98 -6.62 17.65
C ASP A 107 1.23 -5.88 18.97
N ASP A 108 0.32 -6.04 19.92
CA ASP A 108 0.46 -5.55 21.30
C ASP A 108 0.47 -6.71 22.32
N GLY A 109 0.71 -7.94 21.84
CA GLY A 109 0.62 -9.17 22.61
C GLY A 109 -0.82 -9.63 22.89
N SER A 110 -1.83 -8.86 22.47
CA SER A 110 -3.24 -9.26 22.50
C SER A 110 -3.71 -9.70 21.12
N ARG A 111 -4.76 -10.55 21.10
CA ARG A 111 -5.32 -11.05 19.84
C ARG A 111 -6.12 -9.97 19.13
N GLY A 112 -6.00 -9.95 17.80
CA GLY A 112 -6.90 -9.20 16.92
C GLY A 112 -6.91 -7.70 17.19
N ASN A 113 -5.75 -7.09 17.39
CA ASN A 113 -5.65 -5.63 17.54
C ASN A 113 -5.59 -4.97 16.17
N PHE A 114 -6.75 -4.84 15.52
CA PHE A 114 -6.89 -4.18 14.24
C PHE A 114 -7.10 -2.68 14.42
N ARG A 115 -6.57 -1.91 13.49
CA ARG A 115 -6.80 -0.46 13.39
C ARG A 115 -7.36 -0.13 12.03
N VAL A 116 -8.55 0.46 12.02
CA VAL A 116 -9.18 0.98 10.82
C VAL A 116 -8.97 2.49 10.79
N PHE A 117 -8.46 2.99 9.68
CA PHE A 117 -8.25 4.40 9.43
C PHE A 117 -9.19 4.85 8.31
N HIS A 118 -9.69 6.07 8.44
CA HIS A 118 -10.52 6.68 7.41
C HIS A 118 -10.38 8.20 7.40
N THR A 119 -10.61 8.81 6.28
CA THR A 119 -10.77 10.25 6.14
C THR A 119 -12.24 10.58 6.41
N GLY A 120 -12.50 11.45 7.37
CA GLY A 120 -13.86 11.94 7.62
C GLY A 120 -14.35 12.87 6.50
N THR A 121 -15.64 13.05 6.42
CA THR A 121 -16.25 14.02 5.48
C THR A 121 -15.86 15.48 5.75
N ASP A 122 -15.21 15.73 6.87
CA ASP A 122 -14.59 17.01 7.27
C ASP A 122 -13.10 17.13 6.90
N GLY A 123 -12.56 16.14 6.18
CA GLY A 123 -11.17 16.06 5.77
C GLY A 123 -10.18 15.65 6.87
N HIS A 124 -10.63 15.50 8.12
CA HIS A 124 -9.75 15.03 9.19
C HIS A 124 -9.52 13.53 9.11
N LEU A 125 -8.38 13.11 9.64
CA LEU A 125 -8.01 11.71 9.73
C LEU A 125 -8.51 11.12 11.05
N TYR A 126 -9.09 9.93 10.97
CA TYR A 126 -9.64 9.21 12.10
C TYR A 126 -9.08 7.79 12.18
N GLN A 127 -9.01 7.26 13.39
CA GLN A 127 -8.70 5.87 13.66
C GLN A 127 -9.76 5.22 14.54
N GLN A 128 -9.90 3.92 14.38
CA GLN A 128 -10.74 3.09 15.24
C GLN A 128 -10.00 1.80 15.55
N ARG A 129 -9.78 1.52 16.84
CA ARG A 129 -9.13 0.29 17.29
C ARG A 129 -10.21 -0.78 17.50
N ILE A 130 -10.07 -1.90 16.82
CA ILE A 130 -10.95 -3.05 16.95
C ILE A 130 -10.16 -4.20 17.54
N GLN A 131 -10.49 -4.56 18.78
CA GLN A 131 -9.88 -5.69 19.47
C GLN A 131 -10.88 -6.84 19.50
N LEU A 132 -10.47 -8.01 18.99
CA LEU A 132 -11.31 -9.20 19.07
C LEU A 132 -11.49 -9.64 20.51
N THR A 133 -12.63 -10.28 20.79
CA THR A 133 -12.89 -10.92 22.09
C THR A 133 -11.98 -12.12 22.31
N THR A 134 -11.96 -12.65 23.51
CA THR A 134 -11.24 -13.91 23.82
C THR A 134 -11.73 -15.12 23.02
N SER A 135 -12.93 -15.02 22.44
CA SER A 135 -13.52 -16.03 21.55
C SER A 135 -13.29 -15.72 20.06
N TYR A 136 -12.39 -14.79 19.72
CA TYR A 136 -12.07 -14.37 18.35
C TYR A 136 -13.27 -13.82 17.57
N GLN A 137 -14.17 -13.15 18.23
CA GLN A 137 -15.33 -12.51 17.63
C GLN A 137 -15.17 -10.99 17.70
N LEU A 138 -15.87 -10.30 16.81
CA LEU A 138 -16.03 -8.86 16.97
C LEU A 138 -16.67 -8.54 18.31
N PRO A 139 -16.27 -7.48 19.03
CA PRO A 139 -16.90 -7.09 20.27
C PRO A 139 -18.36 -6.68 20.01
N ALA A 140 -19.25 -6.97 20.97
CA ALA A 140 -20.66 -6.63 20.85
C ALA A 140 -20.91 -5.12 20.64
N THR A 141 -19.99 -4.29 21.14
CA THR A 141 -19.98 -2.85 20.93
C THR A 141 -18.64 -2.46 20.30
N LEU A 142 -18.68 -2.01 19.07
CA LEU A 142 -17.50 -1.47 18.39
C LEU A 142 -17.18 -0.07 18.95
N PRO A 143 -15.90 0.27 19.15
CA PRO A 143 -15.50 1.58 19.65
C PRO A 143 -15.83 2.68 18.63
N SER A 144 -16.06 3.91 19.11
CA SER A 144 -16.18 5.08 18.23
C SER A 144 -14.82 5.49 17.66
N PRO A 145 -14.79 6.14 16.49
CA PRO A 145 -13.55 6.66 15.91
C PRO A 145 -12.95 7.77 16.79
N THR A 146 -11.63 7.81 16.82
CA THR A 146 -10.86 8.86 17.48
C THR A 146 -10.14 9.70 16.41
N LYS A 147 -10.28 11.00 16.48
CA LYS A 147 -9.57 11.93 15.60
C LYS A 147 -8.06 11.84 15.84
N ILE A 148 -7.29 11.75 14.73
CA ILE A 148 -5.83 11.77 14.77
C ILE A 148 -5.36 13.20 15.11
N PRO A 149 -4.42 13.38 16.05
CA PRO A 149 -4.01 14.70 16.54
C PRO A 149 -3.22 15.50 15.50
N ASN A 150 -2.75 16.69 15.91
CA ASN A 150 -1.92 17.60 15.11
C ASN A 150 -2.63 18.15 13.86
N ASP A 151 -3.97 18.23 13.91
CA ASP A 151 -4.81 18.71 12.79
C ASP A 151 -4.50 18.00 11.45
N ALA A 152 -4.19 16.69 11.53
CA ALA A 152 -3.92 15.89 10.36
C ALA A 152 -5.13 15.88 9.41
N ARG A 153 -4.95 16.43 8.21
CA ARG A 153 -6.01 16.63 7.21
C ARG A 153 -5.56 16.29 5.82
N THR A 154 -6.48 15.74 5.05
CA THR A 154 -6.35 15.54 3.60
C THR A 154 -7.65 15.98 2.91
N SER A 155 -7.73 15.92 1.57
CA SER A 155 -9.01 16.00 0.88
C SER A 155 -9.94 14.87 1.34
N ASP A 156 -11.22 15.14 1.48
CA ASP A 156 -12.21 14.19 2.00
C ASP A 156 -12.40 12.95 1.13
N ASP A 157 -11.97 13.01 -0.13
CA ASP A 157 -11.99 11.90 -1.10
C ASP A 157 -10.65 11.11 -1.18
N LEU A 158 -9.62 11.53 -0.42
CA LEU A 158 -8.32 10.86 -0.41
C LEU A 158 -8.16 9.95 0.82
N SER A 159 -7.66 8.75 0.57
CA SER A 159 -7.34 7.78 1.61
C SER A 159 -6.07 8.14 2.37
N ILE A 160 -6.00 7.68 3.62
CA ILE A 160 -4.77 7.62 4.40
C ILE A 160 -3.94 6.43 3.90
N ALA A 161 -2.63 6.47 4.13
CA ALA A 161 -1.78 5.28 4.13
C ALA A 161 -1.43 4.89 5.58
N ALA A 162 -1.28 3.61 5.83
CA ALA A 162 -0.84 3.11 7.14
C ALA A 162 0.04 1.88 7.00
N ALA A 163 1.07 1.77 7.83
CA ALA A 163 1.94 0.60 7.91
C ALA A 163 2.19 0.23 9.38
N ALA A 164 1.98 -1.05 9.71
CA ALA A 164 2.24 -1.58 11.04
C ALA A 164 3.74 -1.67 11.30
N LEU A 165 4.14 -1.38 12.53
CA LEU A 165 5.50 -1.42 13.04
C LEU A 165 5.52 -2.23 14.35
N PRO A 166 6.70 -2.65 14.85
CA PRO A 166 6.79 -3.38 16.11
C PRO A 166 6.21 -2.63 17.30
N ASN A 167 5.95 -3.38 18.37
CA ASN A 167 5.52 -2.85 19.66
C ASN A 167 4.23 -2.01 19.57
N ASN A 168 3.24 -2.48 18.83
CA ASN A 168 1.97 -1.79 18.61
C ASN A 168 2.13 -0.37 18.00
N SER A 169 3.27 -0.10 17.40
CA SER A 169 3.56 1.15 16.69
C SER A 169 3.08 1.09 15.24
N TYR A 170 2.97 2.24 14.60
CA TYR A 170 2.63 2.33 13.18
C TYR A 170 3.03 3.69 12.60
N MET A 171 3.12 3.73 11.29
CA MET A 171 3.30 4.97 10.54
C MET A 171 2.06 5.27 9.72
N LEU A 172 1.67 6.52 9.70
CA LEU A 172 0.62 7.07 8.83
C LEU A 172 1.25 7.92 7.73
N GLY A 173 0.59 7.98 6.58
CA GLY A 173 0.94 8.85 5.47
C GLY A 173 -0.31 9.45 4.83
N TRP A 174 -0.26 10.71 4.43
CA TRP A 174 -1.38 11.39 3.77
C TRP A 174 -0.89 12.57 2.94
N ASN A 175 -1.71 13.01 2.00
CA ASN A 175 -1.48 14.26 1.29
C ASN A 175 -2.00 15.43 2.12
N SER A 176 -1.25 16.51 2.18
CA SER A 176 -1.76 17.76 2.75
C SER A 176 -2.94 18.29 1.92
N GLN A 177 -3.99 18.71 2.60
CA GLN A 177 -5.14 19.34 1.96
C GLN A 177 -4.76 20.63 1.20
N THR A 178 -3.66 21.29 1.57
CA THR A 178 -3.32 22.63 1.09
C THR A 178 -2.12 22.70 0.16
N SER A 179 -1.20 21.73 0.18
CA SER A 179 0.07 21.79 -0.55
C SER A 179 0.38 20.59 -1.44
N ASN A 180 -0.45 19.56 -1.43
CA ASN A 180 -0.20 18.28 -2.08
C ASN A 180 1.09 17.57 -1.64
N ASP A 181 1.81 18.10 -0.65
CA ASP A 181 2.95 17.42 -0.05
C ASP A 181 2.47 16.17 0.68
N ILE A 182 3.28 15.12 0.61
CA ILE A 182 3.02 13.93 1.41
C ILE A 182 3.64 14.12 2.78
N TRP A 183 2.81 13.94 3.80
CA TRP A 183 3.18 13.97 5.20
C TRP A 183 3.19 12.57 5.77
N THR A 184 4.06 12.33 6.72
CA THR A 184 4.07 11.11 7.53
C THR A 184 4.09 11.42 9.01
N MET A 185 3.53 10.52 9.81
CA MET A 185 3.48 10.64 11.26
C MET A 185 3.63 9.28 11.90
N TYR A 186 4.54 9.19 12.86
CA TYR A 186 4.77 7.98 13.63
C TYR A 186 3.88 7.96 14.87
N TYR A 187 3.29 6.81 15.17
CA TYR A 187 2.67 6.51 16.46
C TYR A 187 3.54 5.51 17.20
N ASP A 188 3.95 5.88 18.40
CA ASP A 188 4.70 5.01 19.32
C ASP A 188 3.74 4.24 20.23
N GLY A 189 3.67 2.94 20.05
CA GLY A 189 2.82 2.06 20.87
C GLY A 189 3.28 1.98 22.32
N GLY A 190 4.56 2.15 22.62
CA GLY A 190 5.13 2.10 23.96
C GLY A 190 4.71 3.31 24.81
N SER A 191 4.75 4.50 24.24
CA SER A 191 4.30 5.74 24.91
C SER A 191 2.84 6.08 24.63
N SER A 192 2.19 5.37 23.72
CA SER A 192 0.83 5.66 23.23
C SER A 192 0.68 7.09 22.68
N ALA A 193 1.71 7.61 22.03
CA ALA A 193 1.78 8.99 21.57
C ALA A 193 2.09 9.11 20.07
N PHE A 194 1.54 10.14 19.46
CA PHE A 194 1.89 10.53 18.10
C PHE A 194 3.09 11.48 18.10
N ALA A 195 4.03 11.24 17.20
CA ALA A 195 5.09 12.20 16.90
C ALA A 195 4.55 13.43 16.14
N THR A 196 5.37 14.44 15.99
CA THR A 196 5.06 15.57 15.10
C THR A 196 5.07 15.11 13.65
N PRO A 197 4.06 15.47 12.84
CA PRO A 197 4.07 15.17 11.41
C PRO A 197 5.30 15.76 10.70
N ALA A 198 5.82 15.05 9.70
CA ALA A 198 6.94 15.49 8.88
C ALA A 198 6.64 15.31 7.39
N ILE A 199 7.12 16.26 6.58
CA ILE A 199 7.03 16.17 5.11
C ILE A 199 8.01 15.11 4.60
N VAL A 200 7.56 14.29 3.67
CA VAL A 200 8.44 13.40 2.90
C VAL A 200 9.15 14.22 1.82
N PRO A 201 10.48 14.32 1.81
CA PRO A 201 11.20 15.16 0.86
C PRO A 201 10.91 14.78 -0.59
N ASN A 202 10.64 15.77 -1.44
CA ASN A 202 10.38 15.63 -2.87
C ASN A 202 9.19 14.70 -3.21
N ALA A 203 8.25 14.52 -2.29
CA ALA A 203 7.04 13.72 -2.49
C ALA A 203 5.81 14.61 -2.54
N THR A 204 5.27 14.82 -3.74
CA THR A 204 4.04 15.57 -3.98
C THR A 204 3.07 14.75 -4.82
N SER A 205 1.79 14.76 -4.47
CA SER A 205 0.78 13.94 -5.13
C SER A 205 -0.60 14.57 -5.05
N TYR A 206 -1.44 14.35 -6.07
CA TYR A 206 -2.90 14.56 -6.02
C TYR A 206 -3.67 13.28 -5.65
N LYS A 207 -2.96 12.15 -5.40
CA LYS A 207 -3.55 10.86 -5.12
C LYS A 207 -3.14 10.39 -3.73
N ALA A 208 -3.93 9.50 -3.15
CA ALA A 208 -3.58 8.88 -1.88
C ALA A 208 -2.22 8.16 -1.98
N PRO A 209 -1.31 8.34 -1.01
CA PRO A 209 -0.10 7.53 -0.93
C PRO A 209 -0.42 6.11 -0.43
N ALA A 210 0.56 5.22 -0.53
CA ALA A 210 0.52 3.89 0.07
C ALA A 210 1.77 3.65 0.91
N LEU A 211 1.63 2.95 2.04
CA LEU A 211 2.71 2.60 2.95
C LEU A 211 2.74 1.09 3.19
N ALA A 212 3.93 0.54 3.22
CA ALA A 212 4.19 -0.79 3.76
C ALA A 212 5.44 -0.77 4.61
N ALA A 213 5.49 -1.63 5.62
CA ALA A 213 6.67 -1.80 6.45
C ALA A 213 7.06 -3.27 6.51
N GLN A 214 8.35 -3.50 6.52
CA GLN A 214 8.94 -4.77 6.88
C GLN A 214 9.84 -4.52 8.07
N VAL A 215 9.47 -5.07 9.21
CA VAL A 215 10.28 -5.00 10.41
C VAL A 215 10.38 -6.41 10.97
N ASN A 216 11.53 -7.02 10.81
CA ASN A 216 11.83 -8.32 11.42
C ASN A 216 12.34 -8.09 12.84
N ASP A 217 12.02 -9.01 13.74
CA ASP A 217 12.50 -9.00 15.09
C ASP A 217 14.04 -8.92 15.14
N GLY A 218 14.54 -7.91 15.83
CA GLY A 218 15.94 -7.69 16.17
C GLY A 218 16.85 -7.46 14.95
N ASN A 219 17.57 -6.38 14.94
CA ASN A 219 18.80 -6.06 14.15
C ASN A 219 18.90 -6.46 12.66
N ALA A 220 17.83 -6.84 12.01
CA ALA A 220 17.90 -7.16 10.61
C ALA A 220 18.17 -5.89 9.78
N PRO A 221 19.16 -5.89 8.89
CA PRO A 221 19.46 -4.74 8.01
C PRO A 221 18.30 -4.40 7.05
N TRP A 222 17.24 -5.19 7.06
CA TRP A 222 16.07 -5.12 6.19
C TRP A 222 14.89 -4.34 6.77
N ASN A 223 14.98 -3.84 8.01
CA ASN A 223 13.89 -3.07 8.60
C ASN A 223 13.68 -1.78 7.84
N GLN A 224 12.61 -1.69 7.09
CA GLN A 224 12.29 -0.56 6.22
C GLN A 224 10.80 -0.24 6.21
N VAL A 225 10.50 1.02 5.96
CA VAL A 225 9.19 1.51 5.54
C VAL A 225 9.31 1.99 4.11
N VAL A 226 8.40 1.57 3.26
CA VAL A 226 8.31 2.00 1.86
C VAL A 226 7.05 2.82 1.69
N LEU A 227 7.20 3.97 1.06
CA LEU A 227 6.12 4.83 0.61
C LEU A 227 6.06 4.78 -0.91
N ALA A 228 4.90 4.49 -1.48
CA ALA A 228 4.62 4.62 -2.90
C ALA A 228 3.57 5.72 -3.13
N PHE A 229 3.73 6.48 -4.20
CA PHE A 229 2.80 7.54 -4.56
C PHE A 229 2.81 7.83 -6.06
N THR A 230 1.71 8.31 -6.59
CA THR A 230 1.64 8.86 -7.95
C THR A 230 1.92 10.35 -7.87
N GLY A 231 2.99 10.79 -8.50
CA GLY A 231 3.39 12.20 -8.55
C GLY A 231 2.40 13.07 -9.32
N THR A 232 2.54 14.36 -9.19
CA THR A 232 1.73 15.35 -9.94
C THR A 232 1.95 15.29 -11.46
N ASP A 233 3.00 14.59 -11.89
CA ASP A 233 3.35 14.28 -13.29
C ASP A 233 2.81 12.93 -13.79
N ASN A 234 2.04 12.21 -12.96
CA ASN A 234 1.54 10.86 -13.14
C ASN A 234 2.61 9.75 -13.13
N ASN A 235 3.87 10.03 -12.83
CA ASN A 235 4.83 8.98 -12.55
C ASN A 235 4.53 8.36 -11.19
N VAL A 236 4.68 7.05 -11.09
CA VAL A 236 4.61 6.33 -9.82
C VAL A 236 6.01 6.31 -9.23
N TYR A 237 6.11 6.82 -8.03
CA TYR A 237 7.36 6.91 -7.28
C TYR A 237 7.34 6.00 -6.07
N MET A 238 8.52 5.54 -5.69
CA MET A 238 8.79 4.83 -4.46
C MET A 238 9.91 5.51 -3.71
N THR A 239 9.75 5.70 -2.41
CA THR A 239 10.82 6.11 -1.50
C THR A 239 10.79 5.22 -0.26
N ARG A 240 11.89 5.13 0.44
CA ARG A 240 12.03 4.28 1.61
C ARG A 240 12.71 5.01 2.75
N GLN A 241 12.42 4.54 3.95
CA GLN A 241 13.08 4.95 5.17
C GLN A 241 13.52 3.70 5.92
N ARG A 242 14.76 3.67 6.39
CA ARG A 242 15.19 2.62 7.32
C ARG A 242 14.52 2.86 8.66
N TYR A 243 13.79 1.86 9.17
CA TYR A 243 13.14 1.94 10.47
C TYR A 243 14.15 2.23 11.58
N GLY A 244 13.91 3.28 12.36
CA GLY A 244 14.77 3.72 13.47
C GLY A 244 16.03 4.54 13.08
N PHE A 245 16.28 4.81 11.79
CA PHE A 245 17.54 5.43 11.33
C PHE A 245 17.40 6.72 10.49
N GLY A 246 16.29 7.37 10.51
CA GLY A 246 16.26 8.72 9.94
C GLY A 246 15.52 8.88 8.62
N GLY A 247 16.01 9.72 7.72
CA GLY A 247 15.26 10.29 6.62
C GLY A 247 14.84 9.34 5.49
N TRP A 248 13.93 9.82 4.66
CA TRP A 248 13.52 9.16 3.42
C TRP A 248 14.61 9.27 2.35
N THR A 249 14.78 8.22 1.55
CA THR A 249 15.62 8.28 0.35
C THR A 249 14.99 9.19 -0.70
N SER A 250 15.74 9.57 -1.72
CA SER A 250 15.16 10.25 -2.89
C SER A 250 14.13 9.34 -3.55
N PRO A 251 12.96 9.88 -3.98
CA PRO A 251 11.97 9.11 -4.72
C PRO A 251 12.56 8.53 -6.00
N GLN A 252 12.26 7.25 -6.25
CA GLN A 252 12.64 6.51 -7.43
C GLN A 252 11.41 6.29 -8.30
N ASP A 253 11.50 6.60 -9.59
CA ASP A 253 10.45 6.32 -10.58
C ASP A 253 10.32 4.81 -10.78
N VAL A 254 9.09 4.29 -10.68
CA VAL A 254 8.77 2.86 -10.81
C VAL A 254 7.62 2.59 -11.78
N GLY A 255 7.10 3.61 -12.47
CA GLY A 255 6.06 3.44 -13.46
C GLY A 255 5.16 4.66 -13.64
N TRP A 256 4.05 4.49 -14.33
CA TRP A 256 3.09 5.55 -14.64
C TRP A 256 1.67 5.13 -14.28
N SER A 257 0.92 6.05 -13.66
CA SER A 257 -0.47 5.82 -13.27
C SER A 257 -1.26 7.11 -13.16
N ARG A 258 -2.56 7.02 -13.42
CA ARG A 258 -3.54 8.08 -13.07
C ARG A 258 -4.24 7.81 -11.73
N LEU A 259 -4.06 6.63 -11.17
CA LEU A 259 -4.66 6.21 -9.91
C LEU A 259 -3.61 6.17 -8.79
N ALA A 260 -4.07 6.09 -7.56
CA ALA A 260 -3.20 5.82 -6.42
C ALA A 260 -2.55 4.43 -6.56
N PRO A 261 -1.27 4.26 -6.21
CA PRO A 261 -0.63 2.96 -6.15
C PRO A 261 -1.00 2.24 -4.85
N SER A 262 -0.65 0.98 -4.79
CA SER A 262 -0.58 0.21 -3.56
C SER A 262 0.82 -0.36 -3.39
N VAL A 263 1.26 -0.57 -2.16
CA VAL A 263 2.55 -1.19 -1.85
C VAL A 263 2.39 -2.23 -0.77
N THR A 264 3.12 -3.32 -0.90
CA THR A 264 3.19 -4.36 0.13
C THR A 264 4.60 -4.90 0.25
N LEU A 265 4.98 -5.35 1.44
CA LEU A 265 6.25 -5.99 1.76
C LEU A 265 6.01 -7.33 2.44
N SER A 266 6.75 -8.34 2.06
CA SER A 266 6.74 -9.65 2.72
C SER A 266 7.77 -9.70 3.85
N GLY A 267 7.59 -10.64 4.79
CA GLY A 267 8.56 -10.90 5.85
C GLY A 267 9.95 -11.33 5.36
N THR A 268 10.09 -11.67 4.08
CA THR A 268 11.38 -12.07 3.45
C THR A 268 12.15 -10.89 2.85
N GLY A 269 11.59 -9.69 2.84
CA GLY A 269 12.22 -8.48 2.30
C GLY A 269 11.87 -8.16 0.86
N TYR A 270 11.09 -8.98 0.22
CA TYR A 270 10.50 -8.68 -1.07
C TYR A 270 9.22 -7.89 -0.94
N GLY A 271 8.86 -7.18 -1.98
CA GLY A 271 7.60 -6.47 -2.04
C GLY A 271 7.19 -6.18 -3.47
N ALA A 272 6.08 -5.50 -3.60
CA ALA A 272 5.62 -4.97 -4.87
C ALA A 272 4.92 -3.62 -4.68
N VAL A 273 5.14 -2.73 -5.63
CA VAL A 273 4.28 -1.58 -5.91
C VAL A 273 3.32 -2.02 -7.01
N LEU A 274 2.03 -1.98 -6.74
CA LEU A 274 0.96 -2.30 -7.66
C LEU A 274 0.26 -1.01 -8.08
N TYR A 275 0.05 -0.82 -9.39
CA TYR A 275 -0.61 0.37 -9.93
C TYR A 275 -1.36 0.02 -11.21
N ALA A 276 -2.28 0.89 -11.62
CA ALA A 276 -2.88 0.82 -12.94
C ALA A 276 -2.10 1.76 -13.87
N ASP A 277 -1.74 1.30 -15.04
CA ASP A 277 -1.11 2.14 -16.06
C ASP A 277 -2.07 3.21 -16.61
N LEU A 278 -1.63 3.98 -17.60
CA LEU A 278 -2.44 5.06 -18.17
C LEU A 278 -3.69 4.56 -18.90
N ASP A 279 -3.69 3.31 -19.32
CA ASP A 279 -4.81 2.62 -19.99
C ASP A 279 -5.64 1.78 -19.02
N ASN A 280 -5.37 1.89 -17.69
CA ASN A 280 -5.95 1.13 -16.60
C ASN A 280 -5.63 -0.36 -16.61
N GLY A 281 -4.60 -0.79 -17.32
CA GLY A 281 -4.01 -2.11 -17.20
C GLY A 281 -3.28 -2.25 -15.85
N LEU A 282 -3.33 -3.44 -15.26
CA LEU A 282 -2.69 -3.67 -13.97
C LEU A 282 -1.20 -3.95 -14.15
N MET A 283 -0.38 -3.19 -13.44
CA MET A 283 1.08 -3.27 -13.45
C MET A 283 1.61 -3.48 -12.04
N ALA A 284 2.69 -4.22 -11.92
CA ALA A 284 3.42 -4.38 -10.67
C ALA A 284 4.92 -4.14 -10.88
N THR A 285 5.54 -3.41 -9.97
CA THR A 285 6.99 -3.30 -9.88
C THR A 285 7.47 -4.05 -8.66
N ARG A 286 8.34 -5.04 -8.86
CA ARG A 286 8.93 -5.81 -7.77
C ARG A 286 9.91 -4.96 -6.98
N ILE A 287 9.77 -4.97 -5.68
CA ILE A 287 10.72 -4.39 -4.73
C ILE A 287 11.68 -5.47 -4.29
N LEU A 288 12.96 -5.23 -4.44
CA LEU A 288 14.01 -6.10 -3.89
C LEU A 288 14.26 -5.80 -2.41
N ARG A 289 14.92 -6.73 -1.75
CA ARG A 289 15.35 -6.62 -0.35
C ARG A 289 16.25 -5.41 -0.07
N ASN A 290 17.09 -5.02 -1.06
CA ASN A 290 17.87 -3.79 -1.00
C ASN A 290 17.03 -2.51 -1.16
N GLY A 291 15.73 -2.66 -1.43
CA GLY A 291 14.79 -1.57 -1.65
C GLY A 291 14.80 -1.00 -3.07
N ASP A 292 15.63 -1.52 -3.96
CA ASP A 292 15.62 -1.12 -5.36
C ASP A 292 14.46 -1.80 -6.11
N SER A 293 13.87 -1.11 -7.07
CA SER A 293 12.98 -1.73 -8.06
C SER A 293 13.83 -2.51 -9.05
N SER A 294 13.44 -3.71 -9.42
CA SER A 294 14.26 -4.53 -10.31
C SER A 294 13.56 -5.06 -11.53
N GLU A 295 12.25 -5.20 -11.47
CA GLU A 295 11.51 -5.89 -12.53
C GLU A 295 10.10 -5.31 -12.61
N TYR A 296 9.59 -5.18 -13.83
CA TYR A 296 8.23 -4.75 -14.13
C TYR A 296 7.43 -5.96 -14.58
N TYR A 297 6.26 -6.14 -14.00
CA TYR A 297 5.32 -7.20 -14.34
C TYR A 297 4.01 -6.60 -14.80
N GLU A 298 3.61 -6.91 -16.04
CA GLU A 298 2.25 -6.69 -16.49
C GLU A 298 1.40 -7.87 -16.02
N GLU A 299 0.17 -7.62 -15.67
CA GLU A 299 -0.76 -8.67 -15.29
C GLU A 299 -1.05 -9.61 -16.48
N ASN A 300 -0.94 -10.93 -16.28
CA ASN A 300 -1.01 -11.91 -17.36
C ASN A 300 -2.44 -12.23 -17.84
N ALA A 301 -3.45 -11.92 -17.02
CA ALA A 301 -4.86 -12.01 -17.42
C ALA A 301 -5.43 -10.59 -17.39
N TYR A 302 -5.47 -9.96 -18.55
CA TYR A 302 -5.85 -8.57 -18.76
C TYR A 302 -6.95 -8.11 -17.78
N ALA A 303 -6.60 -7.20 -16.89
CA ALA A 303 -7.47 -6.69 -15.87
C ALA A 303 -7.54 -5.16 -15.95
N TRP A 304 -8.75 -4.64 -15.99
CA TRP A 304 -9.01 -3.22 -15.91
C TRP A 304 -9.56 -2.89 -14.52
N THR A 305 -8.97 -1.90 -13.87
CA THR A 305 -9.44 -1.45 -12.58
C THR A 305 -10.05 -0.05 -12.67
N GLY A 306 -11.20 0.13 -12.03
CA GLY A 306 -11.88 1.44 -11.94
C GLY A 306 -11.44 2.27 -10.74
N SER A 307 -10.62 1.70 -9.85
CA SER A 307 -10.09 2.36 -8.65
C SER A 307 -8.65 1.91 -8.39
N ALA A 308 -7.99 2.54 -7.42
CA ALA A 308 -6.66 2.11 -6.97
C ALA A 308 -6.64 0.60 -6.66
N PRO A 309 -5.69 -0.17 -7.22
CA PRO A 309 -5.55 -1.58 -6.89
C PRO A 309 -5.02 -1.75 -5.46
N LEU A 310 -5.13 -2.95 -4.89
CA LEU A 310 -4.55 -3.29 -3.60
C LEU A 310 -3.63 -4.49 -3.76
N ALA A 311 -2.39 -4.37 -3.27
CA ALA A 311 -1.46 -5.46 -3.11
C ALA A 311 -1.49 -5.95 -1.66
N VAL A 312 -1.65 -7.25 -1.47
CA VAL A 312 -1.70 -7.90 -0.15
C VAL A 312 -0.67 -9.02 -0.11
N THR A 313 0.13 -9.08 0.96
CA THR A 313 0.99 -10.23 1.23
C THR A 313 0.46 -11.07 2.37
N ASN A 314 0.53 -12.39 2.20
CA ASN A 314 0.15 -13.35 3.22
C ASN A 314 1.18 -14.49 3.25
N GLY A 315 1.98 -14.58 4.31
CA GLY A 315 2.97 -15.64 4.48
C GLY A 315 4.04 -15.71 3.37
N GLY A 316 4.31 -14.60 2.67
CA GLY A 316 5.23 -14.56 1.52
C GLY A 316 4.50 -14.56 0.17
N ALA A 317 3.26 -14.99 0.11
CA ALA A 317 2.46 -14.96 -1.10
C ALA A 317 1.91 -13.54 -1.37
N LEU A 318 1.99 -13.09 -2.62
CA LEU A 318 1.43 -11.83 -3.11
C LEU A 318 0.07 -12.09 -3.76
N TYR A 319 -0.91 -11.30 -3.37
CA TYR A 319 -2.24 -11.28 -3.96
C TYR A 319 -2.57 -9.89 -4.49
N TYR A 320 -3.30 -9.84 -5.59
CA TYR A 320 -3.90 -8.64 -6.13
C TYR A 320 -5.38 -8.58 -5.77
N VAL A 321 -5.85 -7.40 -5.40
CA VAL A 321 -7.27 -7.09 -5.24
C VAL A 321 -7.62 -5.86 -6.05
N ILE A 322 -8.67 -5.94 -6.87
CA ILE A 322 -9.12 -4.84 -7.73
C ILE A 322 -10.62 -4.64 -7.63
N ASN A 323 -11.07 -3.46 -7.98
CA ASN A 323 -12.46 -3.20 -8.33
C ASN A 323 -12.55 -3.19 -9.86
N GLY A 324 -12.96 -4.33 -10.45
CA GLY A 324 -12.96 -4.55 -11.88
C GLY A 324 -13.91 -3.60 -12.61
N ALA A 325 -13.45 -3.05 -13.74
CA ALA A 325 -14.18 -2.10 -14.57
C ALA A 325 -14.32 -2.53 -16.04
N GLY A 326 -13.80 -3.69 -16.42
CA GLY A 326 -13.77 -4.17 -17.80
C GLY A 326 -14.91 -5.15 -18.16
N SER A 327 -15.02 -5.50 -19.43
CA SER A 327 -15.94 -6.51 -19.91
C SER A 327 -15.57 -7.89 -19.34
N GLY A 328 -16.47 -8.46 -18.53
CA GLY A 328 -16.29 -9.76 -17.88
C GLY A 328 -15.66 -9.69 -16.48
N LEU A 329 -15.18 -8.52 -16.04
CA LEU A 329 -14.69 -8.27 -14.70
C LEU A 329 -15.51 -7.16 -14.07
N SER A 330 -16.36 -7.47 -13.10
CA SER A 330 -17.15 -6.49 -12.38
C SER A 330 -17.17 -6.80 -10.89
N GLY A 331 -17.11 -5.75 -10.06
CA GLY A 331 -17.06 -5.85 -8.61
C GLY A 331 -15.66 -6.12 -8.07
N LEU A 332 -15.59 -6.44 -6.79
CA LEU A 332 -14.33 -6.73 -6.12
C LEU A 332 -13.83 -8.12 -6.45
N LEU A 333 -12.61 -8.19 -6.96
CA LEU A 333 -11.95 -9.40 -7.44
C LEU A 333 -10.57 -9.54 -6.83
N TRP A 334 -10.12 -10.76 -6.61
CA TRP A 334 -8.77 -11.07 -6.16
C TRP A 334 -8.17 -12.21 -6.97
N LYS A 335 -6.84 -12.26 -7.01
CA LYS A 335 -6.09 -13.39 -7.54
C LYS A 335 -4.73 -13.53 -6.86
N PHE A 336 -4.17 -14.74 -6.89
CA PHE A 336 -2.80 -15.01 -6.51
C PHE A 336 -1.85 -14.52 -7.60
N ALA A 337 -0.81 -13.76 -7.22
CA ALA A 337 0.19 -13.27 -8.15
C ALA A 337 1.48 -14.10 -8.10
N THR A 338 2.08 -14.27 -6.91
CA THR A 338 3.31 -15.08 -6.77
C THR A 338 3.57 -15.42 -5.30
N ASP A 339 4.46 -16.38 -5.09
CA ASP A 339 5.04 -16.63 -3.76
C ASP A 339 6.48 -16.07 -3.75
N PHE A 340 6.70 -15.01 -2.98
CA PHE A 340 8.02 -14.41 -2.85
C PHE A 340 9.07 -15.36 -2.26
N ALA A 341 8.68 -16.40 -1.52
CA ALA A 341 9.60 -17.40 -0.98
C ALA A 341 10.27 -18.23 -2.08
N THR A 342 9.64 -18.37 -3.25
CA THR A 342 10.18 -19.14 -4.38
C THR A 342 11.09 -18.31 -5.29
N LEU A 343 11.13 -16.99 -5.10
CA LEU A 343 11.97 -16.12 -5.90
C LEU A 343 13.42 -16.10 -5.37
N PRO A 344 14.42 -15.88 -6.25
CA PRO A 344 15.81 -15.80 -5.82
C PRO A 344 16.01 -14.79 -4.69
N THR A 345 16.83 -15.15 -3.70
CA THR A 345 17.14 -14.25 -2.59
C THR A 345 18.06 -13.11 -3.07
N PRO A 346 17.64 -11.85 -2.99
CA PRO A 346 18.49 -10.73 -3.40
C PRO A 346 19.62 -10.49 -2.39
N PRO A 347 20.67 -9.74 -2.80
CA PRO A 347 21.73 -9.33 -1.89
C PRO A 347 21.19 -8.44 -0.76
N ALA A 348 21.99 -8.32 0.31
CA ALA A 348 21.69 -7.43 1.42
C ALA A 348 21.57 -5.96 0.96
N PRO A 349 20.65 -5.16 1.54
CA PRO A 349 20.55 -3.75 1.21
C PRO A 349 21.85 -3.01 1.52
N GLN A 350 22.22 -2.14 0.63
CA GLN A 350 23.24 -1.12 0.87
C GLN A 350 22.50 0.18 1.19
N TRP A 351 22.68 0.66 2.41
CA TRP A 351 22.06 1.91 2.92
C TRP A 351 23.00 3.08 2.76
#